data_45fa2d7581ffdb982197aeb78fa16852
#
_entry.id   45fa2d7581ffdb982197aeb78fa16852
#
_cell.length_a   1.000
_cell.length_b   1.000
_cell.length_c   1.000
_cell.angle_alpha   90.00
_cell.angle_beta   90.00
_cell.angle_gamma   90.00
#
_symmetry.space_group_name_H-M   'P 1'
#
loop_
_entity.id
_entity.type
_entity.pdbx_description
1 polymer ?
#
loop_
_entity_poly.entity_id
_entity_poly.type
_entity_poly.pdbx_seq_one_letter_code
_entity_poly.pdbx_strand_id
1 'polypeptide(L)'
;MKLTDIFQSKAQTKLIEYMLENRSKVFNQSTLARFLDCSPSTVARIIEPLIGARIIEYERFNQGMKVLSLNIDDEKTRLLLEFHEKLKSL
;
A
#
# COMPACT_ATOMS: atom_id res chain seq x y z
N MET A 1 12.04 12.42 -7.20
CA MET A 1 10.68 12.30 -7.75
C MET A 1 9.92 11.19 -7.05
N LYS A 2 8.63 11.35 -6.86
CA LYS A 2 7.78 10.37 -6.19
C LYS A 2 6.74 9.81 -7.14
N LEU A 3 6.17 8.67 -6.77
CA LEU A 3 5.08 8.08 -7.55
C LEU A 3 3.90 9.05 -7.71
N THR A 4 3.58 9.79 -6.66
CA THR A 4 2.48 10.76 -6.69
C THR A 4 2.74 11.92 -7.63
N ASP A 5 4.00 12.19 -7.98
CA ASP A 5 4.36 13.21 -8.96
C ASP A 5 4.01 12.75 -10.38
N ILE A 6 4.00 11.44 -10.60
CA ILE A 6 3.73 10.86 -11.91
C ILE A 6 2.24 10.53 -12.07
N PHE A 7 1.65 9.92 -11.06
CA PHE A 7 0.31 9.35 -11.14
C PHE A 7 -0.78 10.23 -10.56
N GLN A 8 -0.47 11.48 -10.30
CA GLN A 8 -1.45 12.43 -9.79
C GLN A 8 -2.24 11.89 -8.59
N SER A 9 -1.67 12.00 -7.49
CA SER A 9 -2.21 12.01 -6.15
C SER A 9 -3.59 11.40 -5.91
N LYS A 10 -3.84 10.20 -6.38
CA LYS A 10 -5.03 9.47 -6.01
C LYS A 10 -4.75 8.66 -4.75
N ALA A 11 -5.79 8.37 -3.99
CA ALA A 11 -5.65 7.65 -2.74
C ALA A 11 -4.87 6.34 -2.89
N GLN A 12 -5.12 5.60 -3.96
CA GLN A 12 -4.41 4.34 -4.20
C GLN A 12 -2.91 4.56 -4.39
N THR A 13 -2.51 5.57 -5.15
CA THR A 13 -1.09 5.87 -5.36
C THR A 13 -0.41 6.29 -4.06
N LYS A 14 -1.08 7.11 -3.26
CA LYS A 14 -0.56 7.50 -1.96
C LYS A 14 -0.39 6.30 -1.03
N LEU A 15 -1.35 5.39 -1.05
CA LEU A 15 -1.29 4.19 -0.23
C LEU A 15 -0.11 3.33 -0.63
N ILE A 16 0.07 3.08 -1.92
CA ILE A 16 1.20 2.29 -2.42
C ILE A 16 2.51 2.94 -2.03
N GLU A 17 2.66 4.23 -2.27
CA GLU A 17 3.88 4.96 -1.94
C GLU A 17 4.20 4.85 -0.45
N TYR A 18 3.19 5.03 0.39
CA TYR A 18 3.34 4.94 1.84
C TYR A 18 3.80 3.54 2.27
N MET A 19 3.22 2.50 1.70
CA MET A 19 3.61 1.14 2.03
C MET A 19 5.02 0.81 1.52
N LEU A 20 5.39 1.29 0.35
CA LEU A 20 6.74 1.11 -0.17
C LEU A 20 7.79 1.80 0.70
N GLU A 21 7.46 2.98 1.25
CA GLU A 21 8.34 3.69 2.18
C GLU A 21 8.45 2.97 3.54
N ASN A 22 7.47 2.16 3.87
CA ASN A 22 7.41 1.47 5.16
C ASN A 22 7.25 -0.03 4.97
N ARG A 23 8.03 -0.59 4.08
CA ARG A 23 7.88 -1.96 3.57
C ARG A 23 7.92 -3.07 4.61
N SER A 24 8.52 -2.82 5.76
CA SER A 24 8.61 -3.82 6.82
C SER A 24 7.51 -3.70 7.87
N LYS A 25 6.62 -2.72 7.74
CA LYS A 25 5.56 -2.47 8.71
C LYS A 25 4.27 -3.15 8.32
N VAL A 26 3.43 -3.38 9.33
CA VAL A 26 2.06 -3.85 9.14
C VAL A 26 1.11 -2.71 9.47
N PHE A 27 -0.04 -2.70 8.82
CA PHE A 27 -1.00 -1.61 8.95
C PHE A 27 -2.39 -2.17 9.17
N ASN A 28 -3.22 -1.44 9.90
CA ASN A 28 -4.65 -1.74 9.90
C ASN A 28 -5.38 -0.75 9.00
N GLN A 29 -6.58 -1.12 8.63
CA GLN A 29 -7.38 -0.35 7.67
C GLN A 29 -7.71 1.05 8.20
N SER A 30 -7.99 1.16 9.49
CA SER A 30 -8.32 2.44 10.12
C SER A 30 -7.15 3.42 10.08
N THR A 31 -5.95 2.94 10.33
CA THR A 31 -4.75 3.77 10.28
C THR A 31 -4.51 4.28 8.87
N LEU A 32 -4.68 3.43 7.87
CA LEU A 32 -4.53 3.84 6.48
C LEU A 32 -5.60 4.86 6.08
N ALA A 33 -6.82 4.67 6.54
CA ALA A 33 -7.91 5.61 6.26
C ALA A 33 -7.58 7.00 6.82
N ARG A 34 -7.05 7.06 8.04
CA ARG A 34 -6.65 8.33 8.64
C ARG A 34 -5.50 8.98 7.88
N PHE A 35 -4.50 8.19 7.51
CA PHE A 35 -3.36 8.70 6.75
C PHE A 35 -3.81 9.28 5.40
N LEU A 36 -4.74 8.60 4.72
CA LEU A 36 -5.21 9.02 3.40
C LEU A 36 -6.33 10.05 3.46
N ASP A 37 -6.81 10.37 4.66
CA ASP A 37 -7.94 11.27 4.87
C ASP A 37 -9.18 10.81 4.09
N CYS A 38 -9.51 9.54 4.23
CA CYS A 38 -10.68 8.96 3.58
C CYS A 38 -11.36 7.96 4.51
N SER A 39 -12.50 7.42 4.09
CA SER A 39 -13.24 6.47 4.90
C SER A 39 -12.60 5.08 4.83
N PRO A 40 -12.81 4.23 5.86
CA PRO A 40 -12.35 2.85 5.81
C PRO A 40 -12.90 2.07 4.61
N SER A 41 -14.12 2.38 4.18
CA SER A 41 -14.70 1.71 3.01
C SER A 41 -13.98 2.09 1.73
N THR A 42 -13.47 3.31 1.63
CA THR A 42 -12.63 3.73 0.50
C THR A 42 -11.33 2.96 0.49
N VAL A 43 -10.69 2.80 1.66
CA VAL A 43 -9.48 2.00 1.78
C VAL A 43 -9.74 0.57 1.33
N ALA A 44 -10.83 -0.04 1.81
CA ALA A 44 -11.20 -1.40 1.42
C ALA A 44 -11.28 -1.55 -0.09
N ARG A 45 -11.87 -0.56 -0.76
CA ARG A 45 -12.05 -0.59 -2.21
C ARG A 45 -10.72 -0.47 -2.97
N ILE A 46 -9.83 0.41 -2.51
CA ILE A 46 -8.57 0.64 -3.24
C ILE A 46 -7.52 -0.44 -2.98
N ILE A 47 -7.60 -1.16 -1.85
CA ILE A 47 -6.66 -2.25 -1.59
C ILE A 47 -7.06 -3.56 -2.25
N GLU A 48 -8.32 -3.72 -2.60
CA GLU A 48 -8.81 -4.98 -3.16
C GLU A 48 -8.05 -5.44 -4.41
N PRO A 49 -7.84 -4.60 -5.44
CA PRO A 49 -7.06 -5.04 -6.59
C PRO A 49 -5.59 -5.31 -6.25
N LEU A 50 -5.05 -4.66 -5.24
CA LEU A 50 -3.68 -4.87 -4.81
C LEU A 50 -3.54 -6.21 -4.08
N ILE A 51 -4.54 -6.60 -3.32
CA ILE A 51 -4.60 -7.93 -2.69
C ILE A 51 -4.75 -8.99 -3.78
N GLY A 52 -5.62 -8.76 -4.74
CA GLY A 52 -5.82 -9.69 -5.87
C GLY A 52 -4.55 -9.90 -6.68
N ALA A 53 -3.72 -8.88 -6.82
CA ALA A 53 -2.44 -8.95 -7.52
C ALA A 53 -1.31 -9.47 -6.62
N ARG A 54 -1.58 -9.77 -5.36
CA ARG A 54 -0.60 -10.23 -4.36
C ARG A 54 0.49 -9.22 -4.02
N ILE A 55 0.24 -7.96 -4.28
CA ILE A 55 1.16 -6.89 -3.89
C ILE A 55 1.00 -6.59 -2.39
N ILE A 56 -0.23 -6.66 -1.92
CA ILE A 56 -0.56 -6.52 -0.50
C ILE A 56 -1.09 -7.85 0.01
N GLU A 57 -0.59 -8.28 1.14
CA GLU A 57 -1.13 -9.42 1.87
C GLU A 57 -1.98 -8.91 3.00
N TYR A 58 -3.05 -9.64 3.31
CA TYR A 58 -3.81 -9.31 4.47
C TYR A 58 -4.08 -10.56 5.29
N GLU A 59 -4.09 -10.38 6.60
CA GLU A 59 -4.40 -11.44 7.53
C GLU A 59 -5.48 -10.98 8.48
N ARG A 60 -6.34 -11.92 8.85
CA ARG A 60 -7.38 -11.66 9.83
C ARG A 60 -6.98 -12.32 11.13
N PHE A 61 -6.78 -11.50 12.15
CA PHE A 61 -6.47 -12.02 13.49
C PHE A 61 -7.75 -12.27 14.27
N ASN A 62 -7.59 -12.83 15.49
CA ASN A 62 -8.71 -13.05 16.38
C ASN A 62 -9.53 -11.76 16.51
N GLN A 63 -10.86 -11.91 16.56
CA GLN A 63 -11.82 -10.81 16.67
C GLN A 63 -11.97 -9.97 15.40
N GLY A 64 -11.54 -10.52 14.26
CA GLY A 64 -11.81 -9.88 12.98
C GLY A 64 -10.90 -8.71 12.61
N MET A 65 -9.85 -8.45 13.38
CA MET A 65 -8.90 -7.41 13.03
C MET A 65 -8.14 -7.78 11.76
N LYS A 66 -8.16 -6.88 10.77
CA LYS A 66 -7.43 -7.07 9.51
C LYS A 66 -6.12 -6.32 9.55
N VAL A 67 -5.05 -7.01 9.22
CA VAL A 67 -3.72 -6.44 9.16
C VAL A 67 -3.20 -6.56 7.74
N LEU A 68 -2.65 -5.49 7.23
CA LEU A 68 -2.18 -5.36 5.87
C LEU A 68 -0.67 -5.18 5.86
N SER A 69 0.01 -5.84 4.94
CA SER A 69 1.45 -5.68 4.77
C SER A 69 1.81 -5.80 3.30
N LEU A 70 2.96 -5.23 2.96
CA LEU A 70 3.49 -5.34 1.61
C LEU A 70 4.07 -6.74 1.41
N ASN A 71 3.73 -7.39 0.32
CA ASN A 71 4.23 -8.73 0.00
C ASN A 71 5.56 -8.63 -0.73
N ILE A 72 6.66 -8.57 0.03
CA ILE A 72 7.99 -8.39 -0.55
C ILE A 72 8.51 -9.63 -1.28
N ASP A 73 7.84 -10.76 -1.16
CA ASP A 73 8.21 -11.98 -1.86
C ASP A 73 7.62 -12.03 -3.27
N ASP A 74 6.66 -11.18 -3.57
CA ASP A 74 6.04 -11.11 -4.89
C ASP A 74 6.92 -10.32 -5.85
N GLU A 75 7.10 -10.84 -7.05
CA GLU A 75 7.96 -10.21 -8.05
C GLU A 75 7.48 -8.82 -8.46
N LYS A 76 6.17 -8.64 -8.60
CA LYS A 76 5.59 -7.34 -8.94
C LYS A 76 5.89 -6.30 -7.85
N THR A 77 5.79 -6.72 -6.61
CA THR A 77 6.09 -5.85 -5.47
C THR A 77 7.56 -5.44 -5.48
N ARG A 78 8.44 -6.39 -5.76
CA ARG A 78 9.88 -6.09 -5.83
C ARG A 78 10.21 -5.12 -6.96
N LEU A 79 9.53 -5.25 -8.10
CA LEU A 79 9.69 -4.30 -9.20
C LEU A 79 9.20 -2.91 -8.82
N LEU A 80 8.10 -2.80 -8.08
CA LEU A 80 7.60 -1.52 -7.59
C LEU A 80 8.57 -0.91 -6.60
N LEU A 81 9.14 -1.72 -5.69
CA LEU A 81 10.15 -1.23 -4.74
C LEU A 81 11.37 -0.69 -5.47
N GLU A 82 11.86 -1.43 -6.45
CA GLU A 82 13.02 -1.01 -7.24
C GLU A 82 12.75 0.29 -7.98
N PHE A 83 11.59 0.38 -8.63
CA PHE A 83 11.19 1.59 -9.35
C PHE A 83 11.11 2.78 -8.40
N HIS A 84 10.47 2.58 -7.26
CA HIS A 84 10.31 3.63 -6.25
C HIS A 84 11.67 4.13 -5.74
N GLU A 85 12.58 3.20 -5.41
CA GLU A 85 13.90 3.56 -4.92
C GLU A 85 14.73 4.31 -5.97
N LYS A 86 14.67 3.87 -7.21
CA LYS A 86 15.39 4.55 -8.30
C LYS A 86 14.79 5.93 -8.57
N LEU A 87 13.48 6.04 -8.51
CA LEU A 87 12.80 7.30 -8.75
C LEU A 87 13.17 8.35 -7.69
N LYS A 88 13.35 7.92 -6.44
CA LYS A 88 13.71 8.83 -5.35
C LYS A 88 15.06 9.50 -5.56
N SER A 89 15.95 8.88 -6.30
CA SER A 89 17.28 9.44 -6.55
C SER A 89 17.30 10.41 -7.74
N LEU A 90 16.20 10.63 -8.40
CA LEU A 90 16.08 11.56 -9.51
C LEU A 90 15.50 12.95 -9.07
#